data_fb0ff0d6f558e4b2f01a122c95c39eff
#
_entry.id   fb0ff0d6f558e4b2f01a122c95c39eff
#
_cell.length_a   1.000
_cell.length_b   1.000
_cell.length_c   1.000
_cell.angle_alpha   90.00
_cell.angle_beta   90.00
_cell.angle_gamma   90.00
#
_symmetry.space_group_name_H-M   'P 1'
#
loop_
_entity.id
_entity.type
_entity.pdbx_description
1 polymer ?
#
loop_
_entity_poly.entity_id
_entity_poly.type
_entity_poly.pdbx_seq_one_letter_code
_entity_poly.pdbx_strand_id
1 'polypeptide(L)'
;MVLTAKWAEYSEPTIFTLSISEPNTVVTLNLYQSKANGVKITWSLPNGEQLEETNNVAGQVSFTHTYAEPGPYTVKILRQNGTYLLGKNNDESAVMPAAVLTDVQFAFDVATTNPGAFRFAVNLVNANLTKFMTSIASNMFDGCSRLATLSNYALELPDAIATIGPAAFRDCVSLSRVTLPAKLRTLGDNAFRNCSNITAAVFKQNCPLTVIQDYAFFACEHLEQVVLPKGLTTIKSNAFNHCTAIEEIQLPATVVNIGDTAFSYCENLSHIVIPAANMMSFGTCNFEGCSQLQTAGPVGGNYNIEFG
;
A
#
# COMPACT_ATOMS: atom_id res chain seq x y z
N MET A 1 -47.23 -5.23 8.89
CA MET A 1 -46.43 -4.06 9.27
C MET A 1 -45.02 -4.31 8.79
N VAL A 2 -44.65 -3.80 7.61
CA VAL A 2 -43.32 -4.00 7.03
C VAL A 2 -42.44 -2.88 7.58
N LEU A 3 -41.54 -3.21 8.49
CA LEU A 3 -40.50 -2.29 8.95
C LEU A 3 -39.48 -2.14 7.83
N THR A 4 -39.67 -1.16 6.97
CA THR A 4 -38.59 -0.63 6.13
C THR A 4 -37.64 0.13 7.07
N ALA A 5 -36.54 -0.52 7.45
CA ALA A 5 -35.43 0.18 8.08
C ALA A 5 -34.93 1.24 7.09
N LYS A 6 -35.28 2.49 7.29
CA LYS A 6 -34.54 3.61 6.74
C LYS A 6 -33.15 3.53 7.37
N TRP A 7 -32.20 2.95 6.66
CA TRP A 7 -30.79 3.15 6.97
C TRP A 7 -30.56 4.65 6.83
N ALA A 8 -30.47 5.34 7.97
CA ALA A 8 -30.09 6.74 7.99
C ALA A 8 -28.70 6.81 7.33
N GLU A 9 -28.63 7.46 6.19
CA GLU A 9 -27.44 7.76 5.43
C GLU A 9 -26.55 8.75 6.21
N TYR A 10 -25.88 8.27 7.24
CA TYR A 10 -24.72 8.93 7.80
C TYR A 10 -23.49 8.22 7.24
N SER A 11 -23.18 8.46 5.96
CA SER A 11 -21.84 8.19 5.48
C SER A 11 -20.93 9.25 6.08
N GLU A 12 -19.98 8.82 6.91
CA GLU A 12 -18.91 9.71 7.31
C GLU A 12 -18.15 10.18 6.05
N PRO A 13 -17.78 11.46 5.95
CA PRO A 13 -17.09 11.95 4.78
C PRO A 13 -15.66 11.40 4.69
N THR A 14 -15.14 11.23 3.47
CA THR A 14 -13.69 11.19 3.26
C THR A 14 -13.14 12.58 3.50
N ILE A 15 -12.12 12.71 4.34
CA ILE A 15 -11.52 13.99 4.72
C ILE A 15 -10.07 14.03 4.27
N PHE A 16 -9.69 15.07 3.56
CA PHE A 16 -8.31 15.41 3.24
C PHE A 16 -7.87 16.60 4.08
N THR A 17 -6.68 16.50 4.66
CA THR A 17 -6.01 17.64 5.30
C THR A 17 -4.94 18.14 4.34
N LEU A 18 -4.91 19.45 4.16
CA LEU A 18 -4.01 20.16 3.27
C LEU A 18 -3.11 21.09 4.06
N SER A 19 -1.88 21.25 3.60
CA SER A 19 -0.96 22.28 4.04
C SER A 19 -0.61 23.17 2.85
N ILE A 20 -1.18 24.36 2.81
CA ILE A 20 -0.94 25.34 1.76
C ILE A 20 0.21 26.24 2.23
N SER A 21 1.33 26.26 1.49
CA SER A 21 2.52 27.04 1.80
C SER A 21 2.56 28.39 1.09
N GLU A 22 1.91 28.49 -0.08
CA GLU A 22 1.96 29.67 -0.93
C GLU A 22 0.56 30.27 -1.13
N PRO A 23 0.43 31.60 -1.17
CA PRO A 23 -0.85 32.26 -1.47
C PRO A 23 -1.30 31.96 -2.89
N ASN A 24 -2.61 32.03 -3.11
CA ASN A 24 -3.26 31.75 -4.40
C ASN A 24 -3.01 30.34 -4.94
N THR A 25 -2.76 29.37 -4.05
CA THR A 25 -2.58 27.96 -4.43
C THR A 25 -3.89 27.38 -4.94
N VAL A 26 -3.85 26.84 -6.16
CA VAL A 26 -4.98 26.14 -6.77
C VAL A 26 -4.95 24.67 -6.39
N VAL A 27 -6.03 24.19 -5.78
CA VAL A 27 -6.23 22.77 -5.45
C VAL A 27 -7.34 22.20 -6.31
N THR A 28 -7.03 21.16 -7.08
CA THR A 28 -8.00 20.43 -7.91
C THR A 28 -8.21 19.04 -7.32
N LEU A 29 -9.45 18.72 -6.96
CA LEU A 29 -9.88 17.41 -6.53
C LEU A 29 -10.44 16.63 -7.73
N ASN A 30 -9.81 15.51 -8.06
CA ASN A 30 -10.23 14.63 -9.14
C ASN A 30 -10.93 13.39 -8.59
N LEU A 31 -12.08 13.04 -9.15
CA LEU A 31 -12.78 11.81 -8.80
C LEU A 31 -13.69 11.32 -9.94
N TYR A 32 -14.12 10.07 -9.83
CA TYR A 32 -15.19 9.50 -10.65
C TYR A 32 -16.45 9.39 -9.80
N GLN A 33 -17.60 9.83 -10.30
CA GLN A 33 -18.90 9.59 -9.67
C GLN A 33 -19.82 8.82 -10.61
N SER A 34 -20.48 7.77 -10.11
CA SER A 34 -21.33 6.89 -10.93
C SER A 34 -22.66 7.52 -11.34
N LYS A 35 -23.07 8.59 -10.67
CA LYS A 35 -24.30 9.36 -10.93
C LYS A 35 -24.06 10.84 -10.82
N ALA A 36 -24.87 11.63 -11.52
CA ALA A 36 -24.94 13.07 -11.33
C ALA A 36 -25.23 13.43 -9.86
N ASN A 37 -24.60 14.48 -9.36
CA ASN A 37 -24.65 14.87 -7.93
C ASN A 37 -24.34 13.70 -6.99
N GLY A 38 -23.38 12.84 -7.40
CA GLY A 38 -22.99 11.65 -6.63
C GLY A 38 -22.30 11.99 -5.32
N VAL A 39 -21.60 13.13 -5.26
CA VAL A 39 -20.90 13.63 -4.08
C VAL A 39 -21.20 15.11 -3.84
N LYS A 40 -21.05 15.52 -2.59
CA LYS A 40 -20.94 16.91 -2.16
C LYS A 40 -19.53 17.15 -1.65
N ILE A 41 -18.87 18.17 -2.18
CA ILE A 41 -17.54 18.62 -1.76
C ILE A 41 -17.73 19.80 -0.84
N THR A 42 -16.99 19.82 0.27
CA THR A 42 -16.96 20.94 1.21
C THR A 42 -15.51 21.37 1.39
N TRP A 43 -15.20 22.59 0.97
CA TRP A 43 -13.91 23.25 1.17
C TRP A 43 -13.95 24.08 2.44
N SER A 44 -12.98 23.94 3.36
CA SER A 44 -12.82 24.91 4.44
C SER A 44 -12.16 26.18 3.91
N LEU A 45 -12.61 27.35 4.43
CA LEU A 45 -12.08 28.66 4.06
C LEU A 45 -11.24 29.26 5.20
N PRO A 46 -10.38 30.26 4.92
CA PRO A 46 -9.51 30.89 5.92
C PRO A 46 -10.27 31.49 7.13
N ASN A 47 -11.48 32.01 6.89
CA ASN A 47 -12.34 32.61 7.92
C ASN A 47 -13.17 31.59 8.73
N GLY A 48 -12.93 30.28 8.51
CA GLY A 48 -13.70 29.20 9.16
C GLY A 48 -15.04 28.87 8.49
N GLU A 49 -15.44 29.61 7.46
CA GLU A 49 -16.61 29.27 6.64
C GLU A 49 -16.34 28.04 5.77
N GLN A 50 -17.37 27.55 5.12
CA GLN A 50 -17.32 26.40 4.23
C GLN A 50 -17.99 26.73 2.90
N LEU A 51 -17.33 26.32 1.82
CA LEU A 51 -17.89 26.35 0.46
C LEU A 51 -18.33 24.95 0.07
N GLU A 52 -19.58 24.80 -0.33
CA GLU A 52 -20.14 23.51 -0.78
C GLU A 52 -20.35 23.50 -2.29
N GLU A 53 -19.95 22.39 -2.93
CA GLU A 53 -20.07 22.19 -4.36
C GLU A 53 -20.60 20.80 -4.68
N THR A 54 -21.38 20.71 -5.77
CA THR A 54 -21.82 19.45 -6.40
C THR A 54 -21.62 19.55 -7.90
N ASN A 55 -21.52 18.40 -8.58
CA ASN A 55 -21.42 18.36 -10.03
C ASN A 55 -22.52 17.47 -10.62
N ASN A 56 -23.30 18.01 -11.52
CA ASN A 56 -24.47 17.36 -12.11
C ASN A 56 -24.17 16.41 -13.28
N VAL A 57 -22.89 16.08 -13.49
CA VAL A 57 -22.41 15.15 -14.52
C VAL A 57 -21.95 13.86 -13.89
N ALA A 58 -22.40 12.70 -14.37
CA ALA A 58 -21.82 11.41 -14.03
C ALA A 58 -20.50 11.19 -14.78
N GLY A 59 -19.59 10.40 -14.20
CA GLY A 59 -18.29 10.08 -14.78
C GLY A 59 -17.14 10.79 -14.10
N GLN A 60 -16.11 11.13 -14.88
CA GLN A 60 -14.94 11.87 -14.41
C GLN A 60 -15.30 13.33 -14.15
N VAL A 61 -15.03 13.79 -12.94
CA VAL A 61 -15.29 15.17 -12.52
C VAL A 61 -14.09 15.74 -11.78
N SER A 62 -13.94 17.06 -11.88
CA SER A 62 -12.93 17.81 -11.12
C SER A 62 -13.61 18.98 -10.41
N PHE A 63 -13.24 19.19 -9.17
CA PHE A 63 -13.62 20.34 -8.36
C PHE A 63 -12.36 21.14 -8.10
N THR A 64 -12.42 22.47 -8.22
CA THR A 64 -11.24 23.32 -8.09
C THR A 64 -11.50 24.48 -7.16
N HIS A 65 -10.60 24.70 -6.21
CA HIS A 65 -10.66 25.83 -5.29
C HIS A 65 -9.29 26.52 -5.21
N THR A 66 -9.27 27.85 -5.10
CA THR A 66 -8.06 28.65 -4.94
C THR A 66 -7.99 29.19 -3.52
N TYR A 67 -6.96 28.80 -2.77
CA TYR A 67 -6.68 29.29 -1.44
C TYR A 67 -5.83 30.56 -1.53
N ALA A 68 -6.42 31.70 -1.18
CA ALA A 68 -5.76 33.00 -1.22
C ALA A 68 -4.63 33.16 -0.21
N GLU A 69 -4.70 32.44 0.91
CA GLU A 69 -3.76 32.52 2.02
C GLU A 69 -3.13 31.15 2.33
N PRO A 70 -1.86 31.12 2.76
CA PRO A 70 -1.24 29.92 3.30
C PRO A 70 -1.95 29.47 4.58
N GLY A 71 -1.94 28.16 4.85
CA GLY A 71 -2.50 27.61 6.08
C GLY A 71 -2.93 26.15 5.97
N PRO A 72 -3.40 25.58 7.07
CA PRO A 72 -4.00 24.25 7.08
C PRO A 72 -5.48 24.34 6.67
N TYR A 73 -5.88 23.48 5.74
CA TYR A 73 -7.26 23.42 5.26
C TYR A 73 -7.77 21.99 5.22
N THR A 74 -9.08 21.82 5.13
CA THR A 74 -9.71 20.52 4.95
C THR A 74 -10.63 20.51 3.75
N VAL A 75 -10.68 19.37 3.06
CA VAL A 75 -11.65 19.09 2.00
C VAL A 75 -12.40 17.83 2.37
N LYS A 76 -13.73 17.92 2.38
CA LYS A 76 -14.59 16.78 2.71
C LYS A 76 -15.36 16.33 1.47
N ILE A 77 -15.44 15.02 1.28
CA ILE A 77 -16.27 14.38 0.25
C ILE A 77 -17.36 13.61 0.96
N LEU A 78 -18.61 14.04 0.79
CA LEU A 78 -19.78 13.35 1.28
C LEU A 78 -20.53 12.69 0.12
N ARG A 79 -20.73 11.37 0.20
CA ARG A 79 -21.55 10.66 -0.77
C ARG A 79 -23.02 11.08 -0.64
N GLN A 80 -23.65 11.46 -1.74
CA GLN A 80 -25.05 11.80 -1.81
C GLN A 80 -25.86 10.77 -2.60
N ASN A 81 -25.32 10.29 -3.72
CA ASN A 81 -26.02 9.41 -4.64
C ASN A 81 -25.05 8.52 -5.42
N GLY A 82 -25.34 7.21 -5.54
CA GLY A 82 -24.48 6.28 -6.26
C GLY A 82 -23.17 5.96 -5.53
N THR A 83 -22.10 5.74 -6.27
CA THR A 83 -20.74 5.45 -5.78
C THR A 83 -19.75 6.46 -6.34
N TYR A 84 -18.63 6.63 -5.67
CA TYR A 84 -17.51 7.42 -6.19
C TYR A 84 -16.18 6.70 -5.98
N LEU A 85 -15.19 7.04 -6.79
CA LEU A 85 -13.81 6.59 -6.67
C LEU A 85 -12.89 7.81 -6.68
N LEU A 86 -11.88 7.79 -5.84
CA LEU A 86 -10.86 8.83 -5.77
C LEU A 86 -9.87 8.69 -6.92
N GLY A 87 -9.45 9.80 -7.50
CA GLY A 87 -8.60 9.86 -8.68
C GLY A 87 -9.37 9.71 -10.00
N LYS A 88 -8.70 9.86 -11.13
CA LYS A 88 -9.29 9.67 -12.45
C LYS A 88 -9.23 8.20 -12.87
N ASN A 89 -10.24 7.74 -13.59
CA ASN A 89 -10.31 6.38 -14.12
C ASN A 89 -9.30 6.23 -15.28
N ASN A 90 -8.50 5.16 -15.28
CA ASN A 90 -7.49 4.84 -16.31
C ASN A 90 -6.42 5.93 -16.57
N ASP A 91 -6.35 6.94 -15.75
CA ASP A 91 -5.35 7.98 -15.80
C ASP A 91 -4.68 8.01 -14.42
N GLU A 92 -3.43 7.66 -14.30
CA GLU A 92 -2.66 7.62 -13.04
C GLU A 92 -2.56 9.01 -12.37
N SER A 93 -3.54 9.87 -12.62
CA SER A 93 -3.62 11.20 -12.03
C SER A 93 -4.00 11.13 -10.57
N ALA A 94 -3.19 11.73 -9.72
CA ALA A 94 -3.46 11.86 -8.30
C ALA A 94 -4.82 12.53 -8.04
N VAL A 95 -5.44 12.16 -6.92
CA VAL A 95 -6.70 12.76 -6.45
C VAL A 95 -6.57 14.25 -6.22
N MET A 96 -5.39 14.70 -5.76
CA MET A 96 -5.06 16.11 -5.47
C MET A 96 -3.58 16.38 -5.80
N PRO A 97 -3.17 17.68 -5.92
CA PRO A 97 -1.77 18.04 -6.05
C PRO A 97 -0.92 17.44 -4.92
N ALA A 98 0.13 16.73 -5.28
CA ALA A 98 0.98 15.96 -4.36
C ALA A 98 1.60 16.79 -3.23
N ALA A 99 1.93 18.05 -3.51
CA ALA A 99 2.64 18.93 -2.58
C ALA A 99 1.79 19.46 -1.41
N VAL A 100 0.46 19.40 -1.51
CA VAL A 100 -0.42 20.02 -0.51
C VAL A 100 -1.08 19.01 0.43
N LEU A 101 -1.19 17.74 0.04
CA LEU A 101 -1.89 16.71 0.82
C LEU A 101 -1.00 16.17 1.94
N THR A 102 -1.46 16.26 3.20
CA THR A 102 -0.75 15.74 4.37
C THR A 102 -1.42 14.54 5.02
N ASP A 103 -2.75 14.50 4.98
CA ASP A 103 -3.51 13.41 5.61
C ASP A 103 -4.75 13.07 4.78
N VAL A 104 -5.12 11.79 4.81
CA VAL A 104 -6.40 11.31 4.30
C VAL A 104 -7.07 10.39 5.30
N GLN A 105 -8.32 10.71 5.63
CA GLN A 105 -9.22 9.83 6.36
C GLN A 105 -10.30 9.35 5.40
N PHE A 106 -10.29 8.08 5.08
CA PHE A 106 -11.29 7.51 4.18
C PHE A 106 -12.64 7.34 4.88
N ALA A 107 -13.72 7.66 4.15
CA ALA A 107 -15.06 7.25 4.53
C ALA A 107 -15.15 5.72 4.60
N PHE A 108 -15.92 5.19 5.54
CA PHE A 108 -15.98 3.73 5.72
C PHE A 108 -16.64 2.98 4.56
N ASP A 109 -17.32 3.65 3.66
CA ASP A 109 -17.91 3.08 2.45
C ASP A 109 -16.97 3.06 1.23
N VAL A 110 -15.75 3.58 1.37
CA VAL A 110 -14.71 3.49 0.33
C VAL A 110 -14.05 2.13 0.39
N ALA A 111 -14.40 1.24 -0.53
CA ALA A 111 -13.84 -0.10 -0.60
C ALA A 111 -12.50 -0.15 -1.37
N THR A 112 -12.29 0.76 -2.31
CA THR A 112 -11.08 0.89 -3.15
C THR A 112 -11.00 2.29 -3.76
N THR A 113 -9.90 2.58 -4.46
CA THR A 113 -9.67 3.82 -5.21
C THR A 113 -9.33 3.49 -6.67
N ASN A 114 -9.25 4.50 -7.53
CA ASN A 114 -8.60 4.36 -8.83
C ASN A 114 -7.08 4.16 -8.66
N PRO A 115 -6.41 3.51 -9.63
CA PRO A 115 -4.96 3.41 -9.64
C PRO A 115 -4.29 4.79 -9.54
N GLY A 116 -3.19 4.86 -8.79
CA GLY A 116 -2.40 6.09 -8.64
C GLY A 116 -3.08 7.23 -7.86
N ALA A 117 -4.18 6.97 -7.13
CA ALA A 117 -4.98 8.02 -6.48
C ALA A 117 -4.16 9.00 -5.61
N PHE A 118 -3.12 8.52 -4.94
CA PHE A 118 -2.22 9.33 -4.10
C PHE A 118 -0.76 9.27 -4.57
N ARG A 119 -0.53 8.85 -5.80
CA ARG A 119 0.81 8.73 -6.37
C ARG A 119 1.58 10.05 -6.23
N PHE A 120 2.83 9.94 -5.74
CA PHE A 120 3.74 11.07 -5.49
C PHE A 120 3.20 12.12 -4.50
N ALA A 121 2.24 11.77 -3.64
CA ALA A 121 1.85 12.63 -2.52
C ALA A 121 2.96 12.66 -1.46
N VAL A 122 4.08 13.32 -1.77
CA VAL A 122 5.32 13.32 -0.99
C VAL A 122 5.17 13.91 0.41
N ASN A 123 4.16 14.73 0.65
CA ASN A 123 3.84 15.30 1.96
C ASN A 123 2.77 14.51 2.74
N LEU A 124 2.19 13.47 2.15
CA LEU A 124 1.22 12.62 2.81
C LEU A 124 1.91 11.83 3.95
N VAL A 125 1.50 12.07 5.18
CA VAL A 125 2.04 11.41 6.39
C VAL A 125 1.12 10.29 6.86
N ASN A 126 -0.19 10.51 6.83
CA ASN A 126 -1.17 9.57 7.35
C ASN A 126 -2.24 9.23 6.30
N ALA A 127 -2.49 7.93 6.12
CA ALA A 127 -3.59 7.43 5.32
C ALA A 127 -4.44 6.50 6.19
N ASN A 128 -5.52 7.03 6.77
CA ASN A 128 -6.39 6.24 7.65
C ASN A 128 -7.34 5.36 6.83
N LEU A 129 -6.87 4.16 6.49
CA LEU A 129 -7.61 3.16 5.72
C LEU A 129 -8.76 2.58 6.57
N THR A 130 -9.92 2.40 5.96
CA THR A 130 -11.08 1.87 6.67
C THR A 130 -11.05 0.35 6.74
N LYS A 131 -11.67 -0.21 7.78
CA LYS A 131 -11.85 -1.67 7.93
C LYS A 131 -12.68 -2.32 6.80
N PHE A 132 -13.36 -1.54 5.98
CA PHE A 132 -14.16 -2.01 4.84
C PHE A 132 -13.41 -1.96 3.52
N MET A 133 -12.21 -1.38 3.47
CA MET A 133 -11.39 -1.39 2.29
C MET A 133 -10.96 -2.82 1.96
N THR A 134 -11.25 -3.26 0.73
CA THR A 134 -10.99 -4.63 0.28
C THR A 134 -9.78 -4.76 -0.62
N SER A 135 -9.31 -3.63 -1.16
CA SER A 135 -8.12 -3.58 -2.01
C SER A 135 -7.38 -2.26 -1.91
N ILE A 136 -6.06 -2.33 -2.03
CA ILE A 136 -5.19 -1.18 -2.32
C ILE A 136 -4.92 -1.22 -3.83
N ALA A 137 -5.29 -0.16 -4.53
CA ALA A 137 -5.13 -0.07 -5.99
C ALA A 137 -3.65 0.00 -6.40
N SER A 138 -3.37 -0.33 -7.67
CA SER A 138 -2.02 -0.18 -8.24
C SER A 138 -1.53 1.25 -8.10
N ASN A 139 -0.26 1.43 -7.76
CA ASN A 139 0.39 2.74 -7.58
C ASN A 139 -0.32 3.69 -6.59
N MET A 140 -1.23 3.19 -5.74
CA MET A 140 -2.08 4.05 -4.90
C MET A 140 -1.27 5.03 -4.05
N PHE A 141 -0.19 4.57 -3.44
CA PHE A 141 0.74 5.36 -2.61
C PHE A 141 2.17 5.37 -3.16
N ASP A 142 2.35 5.06 -4.45
CA ASP A 142 3.66 5.07 -5.09
C ASP A 142 4.35 6.44 -4.94
N GLY A 143 5.55 6.47 -4.36
CA GLY A 143 6.32 7.68 -4.12
C GLY A 143 5.82 8.56 -2.96
N CYS A 144 4.93 8.04 -2.09
CA CYS A 144 4.52 8.74 -0.87
C CYS A 144 5.63 8.64 0.19
N SER A 145 6.74 9.36 -0.02
CA SER A 145 7.97 9.20 0.76
C SER A 145 7.85 9.51 2.25
N ARG A 146 6.85 10.30 2.66
CA ARG A 146 6.58 10.62 4.07
C ARG A 146 5.47 9.80 4.71
N LEU A 147 4.85 8.87 3.96
CA LEU A 147 3.78 8.04 4.49
C LEU A 147 4.30 7.15 5.62
N ALA A 148 3.80 7.40 6.83
CA ALA A 148 4.25 6.74 8.05
C ALA A 148 3.18 5.88 8.72
N THR A 149 1.89 6.17 8.52
CA THR A 149 0.78 5.43 9.14
C THR A 149 -0.34 5.12 8.16
N LEU A 150 -0.97 3.94 8.31
CA LEU A 150 -1.95 3.40 7.38
C LEU A 150 -3.36 3.20 7.98
N SER A 151 -3.50 3.17 9.31
CA SER A 151 -4.80 2.93 9.96
C SER A 151 -4.74 3.33 11.43
N ASN A 152 -5.61 4.25 11.87
CA ASN A 152 -5.70 4.70 13.26
C ASN A 152 -4.33 4.93 13.93
N TYR A 153 -3.40 5.55 13.20
CA TYR A 153 -2.00 5.75 13.62
C TYR A 153 -1.21 4.45 13.86
N ALA A 154 -1.70 3.31 13.34
CA ALA A 154 -1.00 2.02 13.33
C ALA A 154 -0.48 1.68 11.93
N LEU A 155 0.54 0.81 11.87
CA LEU A 155 1.13 0.31 10.61
C LEU A 155 0.49 -1.01 10.17
N GLU A 156 -0.78 -1.20 10.50
CA GLU A 156 -1.54 -2.39 10.15
C GLU A 156 -2.51 -2.10 9.00
N LEU A 157 -2.47 -2.94 7.99
CA LEU A 157 -3.47 -2.92 6.93
C LEU A 157 -4.78 -3.58 7.41
N PRO A 158 -5.95 -3.02 7.07
CA PRO A 158 -7.24 -3.60 7.43
C PRO A 158 -7.39 -5.05 6.96
N ASP A 159 -7.93 -5.93 7.81
CA ASP A 159 -8.06 -7.38 7.53
C ASP A 159 -8.99 -7.72 6.36
N ALA A 160 -9.83 -6.79 5.94
CA ALA A 160 -10.69 -6.97 4.76
C ALA A 160 -9.90 -6.93 3.43
N ILE A 161 -8.68 -6.39 3.42
CA ILE A 161 -7.87 -6.25 2.21
C ILE A 161 -7.45 -7.64 1.71
N ALA A 162 -7.91 -7.97 0.51
CA ALA A 162 -7.57 -9.20 -0.20
C ALA A 162 -6.53 -8.97 -1.31
N THR A 163 -6.37 -7.73 -1.77
CA THR A 163 -5.46 -7.38 -2.86
C THR A 163 -4.67 -6.13 -2.54
N ILE A 164 -3.36 -6.20 -2.70
CA ILE A 164 -2.44 -5.06 -2.77
C ILE A 164 -1.92 -5.06 -4.21
N GLY A 165 -2.23 -4.00 -4.95
CA GLY A 165 -1.88 -3.86 -6.37
C GLY A 165 -0.39 -3.64 -6.61
N PRO A 166 0.07 -3.76 -7.87
CA PRO A 166 1.44 -3.47 -8.25
C PRO A 166 1.89 -2.07 -7.84
N ALA A 167 3.10 -1.95 -7.31
CA ALA A 167 3.73 -0.72 -6.85
C ALA A 167 2.88 0.11 -5.86
N ALA A 168 1.96 -0.53 -5.13
CA ALA A 168 0.99 0.16 -4.28
C ALA A 168 1.64 1.04 -3.20
N PHE A 169 2.79 0.63 -2.67
CA PHE A 169 3.59 1.35 -1.66
C PHE A 169 5.06 1.53 -2.10
N ARG A 170 5.35 1.48 -3.41
CA ARG A 170 6.70 1.68 -3.89
C ARG A 170 7.24 3.04 -3.45
N ASP A 171 8.51 3.09 -3.03
CA ASP A 171 9.19 4.32 -2.58
C ASP A 171 8.55 5.00 -1.35
N CYS A 172 7.77 4.26 -0.54
CA CYS A 172 7.25 4.74 0.74
C CYS A 172 8.32 4.59 1.84
N VAL A 173 9.37 5.40 1.75
CA VAL A 173 10.57 5.25 2.60
C VAL A 173 10.35 5.53 4.09
N SER A 174 9.26 6.19 4.47
CA SER A 174 8.94 6.44 5.89
C SER A 174 8.14 5.34 6.57
N LEU A 175 7.69 4.31 5.83
CA LEU A 175 7.06 3.15 6.45
C LEU A 175 8.11 2.37 7.26
N SER A 176 7.85 2.17 8.56
CA SER A 176 8.79 1.49 9.45
C SER A 176 8.44 0.03 9.74
N ARG A 177 7.21 -0.38 9.54
CA ARG A 177 6.72 -1.74 9.71
C ARG A 177 5.48 -1.96 8.87
N VAL A 178 5.24 -3.18 8.41
CA VAL A 178 3.99 -3.55 7.77
C VAL A 178 3.45 -4.88 8.29
N THR A 179 2.18 -4.86 8.75
CA THR A 179 1.43 -6.07 9.07
C THR A 179 0.43 -6.33 7.95
N LEU A 180 0.67 -7.43 7.23
CA LEU A 180 -0.12 -7.81 6.05
C LEU A 180 -1.37 -8.58 6.46
N PRO A 181 -2.55 -8.28 5.83
CA PRO A 181 -3.84 -8.71 6.34
C PRO A 181 -4.08 -10.22 6.23
N ALA A 182 -4.91 -10.75 7.13
CA ALA A 182 -5.26 -12.17 7.17
C ALA A 182 -6.01 -12.66 5.91
N LYS A 183 -6.66 -11.76 5.16
CA LYS A 183 -7.38 -12.11 3.92
C LYS A 183 -6.58 -11.86 2.64
N LEU A 184 -5.33 -11.44 2.74
CA LEU A 184 -4.51 -11.12 1.57
C LEU A 184 -4.30 -12.34 0.66
N ARG A 185 -4.71 -12.22 -0.61
CA ARG A 185 -4.57 -13.23 -1.66
C ARG A 185 -3.60 -12.82 -2.76
N THR A 186 -3.47 -11.51 -2.97
CA THR A 186 -2.62 -10.95 -4.02
C THR A 186 -1.75 -9.85 -3.46
N LEU A 187 -0.45 -9.99 -3.63
CA LEU A 187 0.57 -8.97 -3.42
C LEU A 187 1.22 -8.69 -4.78
N GLY A 188 1.03 -7.50 -5.32
CA GLY A 188 1.48 -7.15 -6.67
C GLY A 188 2.99 -6.96 -6.77
N ASP A 189 3.49 -6.96 -8.02
CA ASP A 189 4.90 -6.68 -8.32
C ASP A 189 5.30 -5.31 -7.76
N ASN A 190 6.50 -5.20 -7.22
CA ASN A 190 7.03 -3.96 -6.65
C ASN A 190 6.20 -3.36 -5.49
N ALA A 191 5.32 -4.12 -4.84
CA ALA A 191 4.34 -3.57 -3.89
C ALA A 191 4.96 -2.73 -2.77
N PHE A 192 6.12 -3.14 -2.22
CA PHE A 192 6.90 -2.43 -1.19
C PHE A 192 8.35 -2.17 -1.65
N ARG A 193 8.60 -2.10 -2.97
CA ARG A 193 9.94 -1.81 -3.47
C ARG A 193 10.46 -0.48 -2.93
N ASN A 194 11.73 -0.45 -2.51
CA ASN A 194 12.43 0.72 -1.96
C ASN A 194 11.76 1.30 -0.68
N CYS A 195 10.97 0.52 0.06
CA CYS A 195 10.53 0.91 1.40
C CYS A 195 11.70 0.71 2.39
N SER A 196 12.76 1.50 2.25
CA SER A 196 14.06 1.25 2.89
C SER A 196 14.01 1.20 4.41
N ASN A 197 13.07 1.89 5.07
CA ASN A 197 12.98 1.91 6.55
C ASN A 197 12.04 0.84 7.12
N ILE A 198 11.43 -0.04 6.32
CA ILE A 198 10.65 -1.16 6.88
C ILE A 198 11.61 -2.10 7.63
N THR A 199 11.37 -2.27 8.95
CA THR A 199 12.14 -3.21 9.79
C THR A 199 11.46 -4.57 9.90
N ALA A 200 10.14 -4.65 9.69
CA ALA A 200 9.40 -5.91 9.76
C ALA A 200 8.26 -6.00 8.74
N ALA A 201 8.18 -7.15 8.06
CA ALA A 201 7.07 -7.55 7.21
C ALA A 201 6.42 -8.82 7.78
N VAL A 202 5.22 -8.66 8.37
CA VAL A 202 4.54 -9.75 9.09
C VAL A 202 3.23 -10.09 8.41
N PHE A 203 3.13 -11.29 7.84
CA PHE A 203 1.85 -11.81 7.34
C PHE A 203 1.05 -12.38 8.50
N LYS A 204 -0.18 -11.91 8.67
CA LYS A 204 -1.08 -12.41 9.72
C LYS A 204 -1.33 -13.92 9.57
N GLN A 205 -1.62 -14.56 10.69
CA GLN A 205 -1.94 -15.99 10.70
C GLN A 205 -3.11 -16.31 9.75
N ASN A 206 -3.00 -17.47 9.06
CA ASN A 206 -3.95 -17.92 8.04
C ASN A 206 -4.07 -17.03 6.80
N CYS A 207 -3.12 -16.15 6.54
CA CYS A 207 -3.03 -15.42 5.28
C CYS A 207 -2.96 -16.39 4.09
N PRO A 208 -3.90 -16.32 3.13
CA PRO A 208 -3.99 -17.28 2.02
C PRO A 208 -3.05 -16.96 0.85
N LEU A 209 -2.14 -16.00 0.99
CA LEU A 209 -1.18 -15.65 -0.04
C LEU A 209 -0.25 -16.83 -0.35
N THR A 210 -0.12 -17.18 -1.63
CA THR A 210 0.72 -18.28 -2.11
C THR A 210 1.93 -17.83 -2.91
N VAL A 211 1.97 -16.58 -3.35
CA VAL A 211 3.06 -16.04 -4.18
C VAL A 211 3.49 -14.67 -3.68
N ILE A 212 4.78 -14.49 -3.42
CA ILE A 212 5.42 -13.16 -3.32
C ILE A 212 5.93 -12.83 -4.71
N GLN A 213 5.44 -11.73 -5.27
CA GLN A 213 5.68 -11.33 -6.66
C GLN A 213 7.06 -10.69 -6.85
N ASP A 214 7.39 -10.41 -8.13
CA ASP A 214 8.67 -9.83 -8.53
C ASP A 214 8.90 -8.48 -7.83
N TYR A 215 10.10 -8.30 -7.27
CA TYR A 215 10.52 -7.07 -6.58
C TYR A 215 9.64 -6.64 -5.39
N ALA A 216 8.81 -7.51 -4.82
CA ALA A 216 7.81 -7.13 -3.83
C ALA A 216 8.39 -6.39 -2.62
N PHE A 217 9.58 -6.76 -2.14
CA PHE A 217 10.35 -6.13 -1.05
C PHE A 217 11.78 -5.76 -1.48
N PHE A 218 12.00 -5.53 -2.78
CA PHE A 218 13.31 -5.14 -3.28
C PHE A 218 13.82 -3.87 -2.59
N ALA A 219 15.08 -3.89 -2.15
CA ALA A 219 15.74 -2.77 -1.46
C ALA A 219 14.97 -2.25 -0.22
N CYS A 220 14.35 -3.16 0.53
CA CYS A 220 13.92 -2.91 1.90
C CYS A 220 15.15 -3.10 2.82
N GLU A 221 16.07 -2.14 2.80
CA GLU A 221 17.44 -2.28 3.34
C GLU A 221 17.47 -2.56 4.85
N HIS A 222 16.51 -2.03 5.62
CA HIS A 222 16.39 -2.24 7.07
C HIS A 222 15.44 -3.37 7.45
N LEU A 223 15.01 -4.21 6.49
CA LEU A 223 14.11 -5.33 6.78
C LEU A 223 14.86 -6.42 7.56
N GLU A 224 14.63 -6.47 8.87
CA GLU A 224 15.22 -7.44 9.80
C GLU A 224 14.33 -8.69 9.98
N GLN A 225 13.02 -8.46 10.10
CA GLN A 225 12.06 -9.53 10.40
C GLN A 225 11.09 -9.80 9.26
N VAL A 226 11.08 -11.06 8.78
CA VAL A 226 10.10 -11.52 7.79
C VAL A 226 9.36 -12.74 8.33
N VAL A 227 8.03 -12.60 8.52
CA VAL A 227 7.17 -13.74 8.90
C VAL A 227 6.30 -14.11 7.71
N LEU A 228 6.69 -15.16 6.99
CA LEU A 228 6.03 -15.60 5.75
C LEU A 228 4.71 -16.37 6.01
N PRO A 229 3.73 -16.31 5.08
CA PRO A 229 2.48 -17.05 5.20
C PRO A 229 2.72 -18.57 5.03
N LYS A 230 2.10 -19.38 5.87
CA LYS A 230 2.31 -20.86 5.89
C LYS A 230 1.98 -21.57 4.58
N GLY A 231 1.11 -20.98 3.75
CA GLY A 231 0.70 -21.51 2.44
C GLY A 231 1.54 -21.00 1.26
N LEU A 232 2.63 -20.26 1.52
CA LEU A 232 3.47 -19.71 0.45
C LEU A 232 4.11 -20.83 -0.36
N THR A 233 4.00 -20.77 -1.69
CA THR A 233 4.57 -21.75 -2.63
C THR A 233 5.68 -21.16 -3.49
N THR A 234 5.65 -19.86 -3.73
CA THR A 234 6.56 -19.22 -4.68
C THR A 234 7.05 -17.87 -4.17
N ILE A 235 8.35 -17.67 -4.25
CA ILE A 235 9.00 -16.36 -4.10
C ILE A 235 9.60 -16.05 -5.48
N LYS A 236 9.13 -14.97 -6.11
CA LYS A 236 9.55 -14.61 -7.46
C LYS A 236 10.88 -13.82 -7.49
N SER A 237 11.28 -13.44 -8.70
CA SER A 237 12.59 -12.83 -8.94
C SER A 237 12.75 -11.49 -8.20
N ASN A 238 13.91 -11.29 -7.60
CA ASN A 238 14.28 -10.08 -6.86
C ASN A 238 13.37 -9.74 -5.66
N ALA A 239 12.56 -10.68 -5.19
CA ALA A 239 11.52 -10.39 -4.18
C ALA A 239 12.10 -9.78 -2.88
N PHE A 240 13.27 -10.22 -2.43
CA PHE A 240 14.01 -9.71 -1.26
C PHE A 240 15.43 -9.26 -1.61
N ASN A 241 15.70 -8.99 -2.87
CA ASN A 241 17.03 -8.54 -3.31
C ASN A 241 17.38 -7.20 -2.64
N HIS A 242 18.61 -7.03 -2.14
CA HIS A 242 19.07 -5.87 -1.35
C HIS A 242 18.29 -5.65 -0.02
N CYS A 243 17.76 -6.70 0.59
CA CYS A 243 17.29 -6.66 1.98
C CYS A 243 18.49 -6.90 2.91
N THR A 244 19.36 -5.91 3.03
CA THR A 244 20.69 -6.07 3.66
C THR A 244 20.66 -6.41 5.14
N ALA A 245 19.57 -6.03 5.86
CA ALA A 245 19.44 -6.28 7.29
C ALA A 245 18.84 -7.64 7.66
N ILE A 246 18.35 -8.45 6.71
CA ILE A 246 17.86 -9.80 7.04
C ILE A 246 19.03 -10.68 7.49
N GLU A 247 18.97 -11.17 8.74
CA GLU A 247 19.98 -12.11 9.30
C GLU A 247 19.55 -13.55 9.15
N GLU A 248 18.27 -13.83 9.26
CA GLU A 248 17.68 -15.17 9.16
C GLU A 248 16.33 -15.13 8.44
N ILE A 249 16.04 -16.13 7.62
CA ILE A 249 14.73 -16.34 7.01
C ILE A 249 14.32 -17.80 7.03
N GLN A 250 13.12 -18.07 7.55
CA GLN A 250 12.53 -19.40 7.56
C GLN A 250 11.50 -19.54 6.46
N LEU A 251 11.76 -20.39 5.47
CA LEU A 251 10.81 -20.67 4.40
C LEU A 251 9.77 -21.68 4.86
N PRO A 252 8.46 -21.45 4.59
CA PRO A 252 7.42 -22.45 4.83
C PRO A 252 7.65 -23.75 4.06
N ALA A 253 7.23 -24.88 4.63
CA ALA A 253 7.38 -26.20 4.01
C ALA A 253 6.67 -26.35 2.64
N THR A 254 5.82 -25.43 2.30
CA THR A 254 5.07 -25.38 1.03
C THR A 254 5.80 -24.69 -0.10
N VAL A 255 6.93 -24.00 0.16
CA VAL A 255 7.70 -23.31 -0.87
C VAL A 255 8.35 -24.34 -1.79
N VAL A 256 8.09 -24.20 -3.10
CA VAL A 256 8.63 -25.08 -4.15
C VAL A 256 9.38 -24.32 -5.24
N ASN A 257 9.20 -22.99 -5.33
CA ASN A 257 9.87 -22.17 -6.34
C ASN A 257 10.49 -20.91 -5.72
N ILE A 258 11.74 -20.64 -6.05
CA ILE A 258 12.45 -19.39 -5.75
C ILE A 258 13.01 -18.86 -7.08
N GLY A 259 12.59 -17.65 -7.46
CA GLY A 259 12.99 -17.00 -8.70
C GLY A 259 14.43 -16.49 -8.70
N ASP A 260 14.88 -15.94 -9.81
CA ASP A 260 16.24 -15.42 -9.95
C ASP A 260 16.53 -14.29 -8.97
N THR A 261 17.71 -14.26 -8.39
CA THR A 261 18.20 -13.18 -7.52
C THR A 261 17.30 -12.84 -6.35
N ALA A 262 16.42 -13.76 -5.93
CA ALA A 262 15.39 -13.49 -4.94
C ALA A 262 15.92 -13.00 -3.59
N PHE A 263 17.11 -13.42 -3.17
CA PHE A 263 17.80 -13.03 -1.94
C PHE A 263 19.21 -12.47 -2.20
N SER A 264 19.53 -12.07 -3.44
CA SER A 264 20.84 -11.50 -3.75
C SER A 264 21.06 -10.21 -2.94
N TYR A 265 22.30 -9.99 -2.53
CA TYR A 265 22.70 -8.84 -1.74
C TYR A 265 21.98 -8.70 -0.39
N CYS A 266 21.47 -9.80 0.18
CA CYS A 266 21.10 -9.88 1.59
C CYS A 266 22.42 -10.05 2.40
N GLU A 267 23.18 -8.98 2.56
CA GLU A 267 24.58 -9.01 3.03
C GLU A 267 24.72 -9.63 4.42
N ASN A 268 23.75 -9.41 5.32
CA ASN A 268 23.75 -9.95 6.68
C ASN A 268 23.07 -11.32 6.81
N LEU A 269 22.52 -11.87 5.72
CA LEU A 269 21.85 -13.17 5.77
C LEU A 269 22.87 -14.27 6.11
N SER A 270 22.81 -14.77 7.34
CA SER A 270 23.68 -15.82 7.85
C SER A 270 23.05 -17.20 7.79
N HIS A 271 21.72 -17.26 7.87
CA HIS A 271 20.98 -18.52 7.88
C HIS A 271 19.70 -18.45 7.05
N ILE A 272 19.52 -19.43 6.17
CA ILE A 272 18.25 -19.66 5.48
C ILE A 272 17.81 -21.11 5.69
N VAL A 273 16.62 -21.29 6.25
CA VAL A 273 16.03 -22.62 6.46
C VAL A 273 15.18 -22.98 5.25
N ILE A 274 15.65 -23.93 4.47
CA ILE A 274 14.98 -24.45 3.27
C ILE A 274 14.34 -25.79 3.64
N PRO A 275 13.02 -26.00 3.45
CA PRO A 275 12.35 -27.25 3.81
C PRO A 275 12.85 -28.44 2.99
N ALA A 276 13.19 -29.58 3.65
CA ALA A 276 13.73 -30.78 3.01
C ALA A 276 12.75 -31.54 2.11
N ALA A 277 11.45 -31.28 2.23
CA ALA A 277 10.41 -32.16 1.70
C ALA A 277 10.08 -31.96 0.22
N ASN A 278 10.50 -30.86 -0.42
CA ASN A 278 10.05 -30.51 -1.75
C ASN A 278 11.23 -30.33 -2.71
N MET A 279 11.11 -30.89 -3.90
CA MET A 279 12.02 -30.57 -5.01
C MET A 279 11.79 -29.10 -5.37
N MET A 280 12.72 -28.25 -4.98
CA MET A 280 12.63 -26.81 -5.22
C MET A 280 13.24 -26.49 -6.57
N SER A 281 12.55 -25.63 -7.31
CA SER A 281 13.14 -24.93 -8.43
C SER A 281 13.80 -23.66 -7.91
N PHE A 282 15.13 -23.56 -8.07
CA PHE A 282 15.87 -22.34 -7.76
C PHE A 282 16.21 -21.62 -9.06
N GLY A 283 15.94 -20.33 -9.07
CA GLY A 283 16.50 -19.44 -10.08
C GLY A 283 18.01 -19.24 -9.89
N THR A 284 18.60 -18.46 -10.77
CA THR A 284 20.04 -18.17 -10.79
C THR A 284 20.40 -17.07 -9.78
N CYS A 285 21.65 -17.05 -9.31
CA CYS A 285 22.24 -16.01 -8.47
C CYS A 285 21.43 -15.65 -7.18
N ASN A 286 20.73 -16.64 -6.59
CA ASN A 286 19.83 -16.36 -5.47
C ASN A 286 20.51 -15.83 -4.21
N PHE A 287 21.80 -16.11 -4.02
CA PHE A 287 22.57 -15.70 -2.85
C PHE A 287 23.83 -14.91 -3.22
N GLU A 288 23.87 -14.36 -4.42
CA GLU A 288 24.94 -13.45 -4.82
C GLU A 288 25.03 -12.29 -3.83
N GLY A 289 26.22 -11.96 -3.35
CA GLY A 289 26.44 -10.87 -2.39
C GLY A 289 25.97 -11.14 -0.95
N CYS A 290 25.51 -12.37 -0.62
CA CYS A 290 25.20 -12.77 0.76
C CYS A 290 26.48 -13.11 1.52
N SER A 291 27.26 -12.11 1.87
CA SER A 291 28.63 -12.27 2.40
C SER A 291 28.73 -13.00 3.75
N GLN A 292 27.65 -13.04 4.53
CA GLN A 292 27.57 -13.68 5.84
C GLN A 292 26.94 -15.09 5.80
N LEU A 293 26.53 -15.58 4.63
CA LEU A 293 25.80 -16.84 4.55
C LEU A 293 26.70 -18.03 4.89
N GLN A 294 26.40 -18.65 6.04
CA GLN A 294 27.16 -19.81 6.56
C GLN A 294 26.47 -21.13 6.24
N THR A 295 25.13 -21.13 6.20
CA THR A 295 24.34 -22.34 5.96
C THR A 295 23.11 -22.02 5.12
N ALA A 296 22.95 -22.74 4.03
CA ALA A 296 21.71 -22.82 3.30
C ALA A 296 21.39 -24.29 3.06
N GLY A 297 20.25 -24.75 3.52
CA GLY A 297 19.84 -26.12 3.26
C GLY A 297 18.88 -26.71 4.28
N PRO A 298 18.31 -27.88 3.96
CA PRO A 298 17.41 -28.57 4.86
C PRO A 298 18.18 -29.13 6.06
N VAL A 299 17.55 -29.05 7.22
CA VAL A 299 17.98 -29.83 8.36
C VAL A 299 17.85 -31.32 7.97
N GLY A 300 18.95 -31.94 7.55
CA GLY A 300 19.02 -33.37 7.25
C GLY A 300 19.16 -33.81 5.76
N GLY A 301 19.43 -32.93 4.81
CA GLY A 301 19.63 -33.29 3.40
C GLY A 301 20.91 -32.76 2.81
N ASN A 302 21.62 -33.61 2.01
CA ASN A 302 22.78 -33.20 1.25
C ASN A 302 22.37 -32.42 -0.01
N TYR A 303 22.29 -31.11 0.09
CA TYR A 303 22.27 -30.24 -1.08
C TYR A 303 23.45 -29.28 -1.00
N ASN A 304 24.41 -29.45 -1.92
CA ASN A 304 25.42 -28.43 -2.13
C ASN A 304 24.80 -27.26 -2.87
N ILE A 305 24.49 -26.19 -2.16
CA ILE A 305 24.24 -24.89 -2.80
C ILE A 305 25.64 -24.31 -3.01
N GLU A 306 26.09 -24.26 -4.27
CA GLU A 306 27.33 -23.56 -4.61
C GLU A 306 27.07 -22.06 -4.42
N PHE A 307 27.79 -21.49 -3.48
CA PHE A 307 27.86 -20.05 -3.28
C PHE A 307 28.86 -19.49 -4.30
N GLY A 308 28.39 -18.73 -5.28
CA GLY A 308 29.21 -18.05 -6.26
C GLY A 308 29.61 -16.66 -5.81
#